data_e75666e207b77baf13be3d9f3a5ce115
#
_entry.id   e75666e207b77baf13be3d9f3a5ce115
#
_cell.length_a   1.000
_cell.length_b   1.000
_cell.length_c   1.000
_cell.angle_alpha   90.00
_cell.angle_beta   90.00
_cell.angle_gamma   90.00
#
_symmetry.space_group_name_H-M   'P 1'
#
loop_
_entity.id
_entity.type
_entity.pdbx_description
1 polymer ?
#
loop_
_entity_poly.entity_id
_entity_poly.type
_entity_poly.pdbx_seq_one_letter_code
_entity_poly.pdbx_strand_id
1 'polypeptide(L)'
;MDRVCLLVDIDLKGLDQTWAEQAEGHSFPLTLSYVTQDEVRPMFETGSVAAMVIFAEQATPDVMSCLELFKKYVGPLAEFQAIVASDPNPEFMSEVFEYGIEKYFLPENWASETQTLCEHVVARLNDLDGIESKAIKLNHSIAYGDQAQINQSQDALGDSHSWDYVAAYVKANALQAVGKFNEAAEAFRSSQNLNKMFRQASSGLGESLLVLGKVDEAIEILERLEKQNPRHVERKAHLATAYMEKGDKAKAEALLAEAEAISPDHPRLLEARAEILLVEGKVGEAFKMMDNLHDVGPFFAAKLNEMGIKLSQQGKGKSAMALYKKAHKIVRHDLQYKISLNAALACYRMAEYQIALQYLARTEKEYGGRYEKVDKIRGAIRKIMNKGAAKQVG
;
A
#
# COMPACT_ATOMS: atom_id res chain seq x y z
N MET A 1 -18.28 -10.47 14.72
CA MET A 1 -16.96 -11.09 14.95
C MET A 1 -16.40 -10.42 16.18
N ASP A 2 -15.95 -11.21 17.13
CA ASP A 2 -15.26 -10.67 18.30
C ASP A 2 -13.95 -10.04 17.83
N ARG A 3 -13.73 -8.80 18.23
CA ARG A 3 -12.51 -8.06 17.85
C ARG A 3 -11.40 -8.40 18.83
N VAL A 4 -10.19 -8.51 18.29
CA VAL A 4 -9.01 -9.00 19.00
C VAL A 4 -7.94 -7.92 19.06
N CYS A 5 -7.29 -7.80 20.21
CA CYS A 5 -6.00 -7.14 20.38
C CYS A 5 -4.91 -8.22 20.38
N LEU A 6 -3.99 -8.19 19.42
CA LEU A 6 -2.85 -9.09 19.38
C LEU A 6 -1.76 -8.62 20.35
N LEU A 7 -1.25 -9.54 21.16
CA LEU A 7 -0.04 -9.38 21.95
C LEU A 7 1.05 -10.22 21.29
N VAL A 8 2.02 -9.58 20.64
CA VAL A 8 3.07 -10.24 19.84
C VAL A 8 4.38 -10.20 20.59
N ASP A 9 4.89 -11.36 20.98
CA ASP A 9 6.20 -11.50 21.63
C ASP A 9 7.27 -11.86 20.59
N ILE A 10 8.26 -10.98 20.43
CA ILE A 10 9.37 -11.18 19.50
C ILE A 10 10.69 -11.44 20.22
N ASP A 11 11.02 -10.63 21.23
CA ASP A 11 12.34 -10.66 21.86
C ASP A 11 12.32 -11.01 23.35
N LEU A 12 11.17 -10.92 24.02
CA LEU A 12 11.08 -11.09 25.47
C LEU A 12 10.74 -12.53 25.83
N LYS A 13 11.77 -13.36 25.87
CA LYS A 13 11.69 -14.75 26.38
C LYS A 13 11.17 -14.75 27.82
N GLY A 14 9.90 -15.07 28.03
CA GLY A 14 9.31 -15.22 29.36
C GLY A 14 7.98 -14.52 29.59
N LEU A 15 7.47 -13.73 28.64
CA LEU A 15 6.10 -13.20 28.72
C LEU A 15 5.02 -14.28 28.60
N ASP A 16 5.37 -15.41 27.99
CA ASP A 16 4.51 -16.56 27.74
C ASP A 16 3.82 -17.13 28.99
N GLN A 17 4.44 -17.01 30.18
CA GLN A 17 3.88 -17.54 31.44
C GLN A 17 3.33 -16.46 32.38
N THR A 18 3.76 -15.21 32.26
CA THR A 18 3.41 -14.13 33.22
C THR A 18 2.45 -13.09 32.68
N TRP A 19 2.22 -13.03 31.35
CA TRP A 19 1.33 -12.00 30.79
C TRP A 19 -0.11 -12.11 31.28
N ALA A 20 -0.62 -13.33 31.46
CA ALA A 20 -1.96 -13.57 31.96
C ALA A 20 -2.09 -13.11 33.43
N GLU A 21 -1.06 -13.36 34.26
CA GLU A 21 -1.00 -12.89 35.64
C GLU A 21 -0.94 -11.37 35.73
N GLN A 22 -0.17 -10.72 34.85
CA GLN A 22 -0.08 -9.26 34.77
C GLN A 22 -1.37 -8.62 34.26
N ALA A 23 -2.14 -9.33 33.43
CA ALA A 23 -3.45 -8.89 32.96
C ALA A 23 -4.56 -9.10 34.00
N GLU A 24 -4.31 -9.88 35.10
CA GLU A 24 -5.28 -10.07 36.18
C GLU A 24 -5.67 -8.73 36.81
N GLY A 25 -6.98 -8.53 37.00
CA GLY A 25 -7.53 -7.28 37.53
C GLY A 25 -7.81 -6.19 36.51
N HIS A 26 -7.39 -6.37 35.23
CA HIS A 26 -7.73 -5.47 34.14
C HIS A 26 -8.94 -5.99 33.33
N SER A 27 -9.76 -5.07 32.83
CA SER A 27 -10.93 -5.39 32.01
C SER A 27 -10.67 -4.89 30.57
N PHE A 28 -10.50 -5.80 29.63
CA PHE A 28 -10.23 -5.47 28.24
C PHE A 28 -11.50 -5.54 27.40
N PRO A 29 -11.90 -4.46 26.72
CA PRO A 29 -13.06 -4.47 25.82
C PRO A 29 -12.82 -5.21 24.50
N LEU A 30 -11.57 -5.61 24.24
CA LEU A 30 -11.17 -6.51 23.15
C LEU A 30 -10.67 -7.82 23.75
N THR A 31 -10.86 -8.93 23.03
CA THR A 31 -10.24 -10.20 23.40
C THR A 31 -8.73 -10.09 23.19
N LEU A 32 -7.93 -10.31 24.25
CA LEU A 32 -6.50 -10.41 24.11
C LEU A 32 -6.12 -11.77 23.52
N SER A 33 -5.27 -11.77 22.51
CA SER A 33 -4.72 -12.98 21.90
C SER A 33 -3.21 -12.88 21.89
N TYR A 34 -2.55 -13.68 22.71
CA TYR A 34 -1.11 -13.82 22.72
C TYR A 34 -0.68 -14.71 21.56
N VAL A 35 0.28 -14.24 20.77
CA VAL A 35 0.77 -14.95 19.60
C VAL A 35 2.28 -14.79 19.48
N THR A 36 2.92 -15.83 18.95
CA THR A 36 4.29 -15.78 18.47
C THR A 36 4.31 -15.19 17.06
N GLN A 37 5.49 -14.79 16.59
CA GLN A 37 5.66 -14.19 15.27
C GLN A 37 5.05 -15.03 14.14
N ASP A 38 5.21 -16.35 14.17
CA ASP A 38 4.71 -17.26 13.12
C ASP A 38 3.17 -17.29 13.03
N GLU A 39 2.50 -16.97 14.13
CA GLU A 39 1.03 -16.97 14.25
C GLU A 39 0.41 -15.62 13.87
N VAL A 40 1.21 -14.55 13.75
CA VAL A 40 0.70 -13.19 13.49
C VAL A 40 -0.05 -13.11 12.17
N ARG A 41 0.51 -13.64 11.08
CA ARG A 41 -0.13 -13.60 9.76
C ARG A 41 -1.47 -14.34 9.71
N PRO A 42 -1.59 -15.60 10.19
CA PRO A 42 -2.88 -16.30 10.27
C PRO A 42 -3.95 -15.50 11.04
N MET A 43 -3.58 -14.83 12.11
CA MET A 43 -4.53 -14.01 12.88
C MET A 43 -5.05 -12.81 12.08
N PHE A 44 -4.20 -12.11 11.36
CA PHE A 44 -4.66 -11.03 10.48
C PHE A 44 -5.61 -11.52 9.38
N GLU A 45 -5.40 -12.71 8.85
CA GLU A 45 -6.25 -13.31 7.81
C GLU A 45 -7.66 -13.64 8.32
N THR A 46 -7.88 -13.75 9.64
CA THR A 46 -9.24 -13.89 10.20
C THR A 46 -10.09 -12.63 10.06
N GLY A 47 -9.46 -11.46 9.86
CA GLY A 47 -10.13 -10.16 9.83
C GLY A 47 -10.66 -9.68 11.19
N SER A 48 -10.29 -10.35 12.29
CA SER A 48 -10.74 -10.00 13.65
C SER A 48 -9.82 -9.02 14.37
N VAL A 49 -8.56 -8.85 13.91
CA VAL A 49 -7.58 -7.98 14.56
C VAL A 49 -7.99 -6.51 14.46
N ALA A 50 -8.03 -5.84 15.61
CA ALA A 50 -8.36 -4.42 15.71
C ALA A 50 -7.23 -3.58 16.33
N ALA A 51 -6.40 -4.18 17.19
CA ALA A 51 -5.26 -3.53 17.82
C ALA A 51 -4.08 -4.49 17.90
N MET A 52 -2.86 -3.97 18.07
CA MET A 52 -1.64 -4.76 18.23
C MET A 52 -0.69 -4.12 19.22
N VAL A 53 -0.14 -4.93 20.10
CA VAL A 53 0.94 -4.55 21.01
C VAL A 53 2.11 -5.50 20.79
N ILE A 54 3.27 -4.96 20.45
CA ILE A 54 4.48 -5.73 20.15
C ILE A 54 5.47 -5.59 21.30
N PHE A 55 5.94 -6.71 21.83
CA PHE A 55 6.98 -6.78 22.84
C PHE A 55 8.33 -6.95 22.15
N ALA A 56 9.14 -5.90 22.11
CA ALA A 56 10.43 -5.93 21.42
C ALA A 56 11.37 -4.81 21.91
N GLU A 57 12.64 -5.11 22.08
CA GLU A 57 13.68 -4.14 22.48
C GLU A 57 14.43 -3.54 21.28
N GLN A 58 14.30 -4.13 20.09
CA GLN A 58 15.04 -3.72 18.88
C GLN A 58 14.17 -3.81 17.63
N ALA A 59 14.51 -2.98 16.63
CA ALA A 59 13.90 -3.02 15.30
C ALA A 59 14.43 -4.21 14.50
N THR A 60 13.90 -5.40 14.76
CA THR A 60 14.22 -6.60 14.00
C THR A 60 13.36 -6.67 12.73
N PRO A 61 13.76 -7.47 11.71
CA PRO A 61 12.92 -7.74 10.54
C PRO A 61 11.53 -8.25 10.92
N ASP A 62 11.42 -8.96 12.04
CA ASP A 62 10.18 -9.55 12.54
C ASP A 62 9.23 -8.48 13.08
N VAL A 63 9.74 -7.51 13.83
CA VAL A 63 8.98 -6.32 14.25
C VAL A 63 8.43 -5.60 13.01
N MET A 64 9.29 -5.34 12.03
CA MET A 64 8.89 -4.63 10.82
C MET A 64 7.83 -5.41 10.03
N SER A 65 7.95 -6.73 9.95
CA SER A 65 6.96 -7.60 9.31
C SER A 65 5.58 -7.50 9.99
N CYS A 66 5.54 -7.48 11.33
CA CYS A 66 4.29 -7.30 12.07
C CYS A 66 3.63 -5.96 11.77
N LEU A 67 4.42 -4.87 11.73
CA LEU A 67 3.92 -3.53 11.43
C LEU A 67 3.36 -3.43 9.99
N GLU A 68 4.04 -4.05 9.04
CA GLU A 68 3.56 -4.11 7.65
C GLU A 68 2.26 -4.92 7.53
N LEU A 69 2.13 -6.04 8.24
CA LEU A 69 0.89 -6.81 8.28
C LEU A 69 -0.25 -5.99 8.88
N PHE A 70 -0.02 -5.27 9.98
CA PHE A 70 -1.04 -4.40 10.56
C PHE A 70 -1.46 -3.31 9.55
N LYS A 71 -0.52 -2.61 8.95
CA LYS A 71 -0.77 -1.59 7.91
C LYS A 71 -1.57 -2.17 6.74
N LYS A 72 -1.26 -3.41 6.32
CA LYS A 72 -1.93 -4.09 5.20
C LYS A 72 -3.38 -4.45 5.52
N TYR A 73 -3.66 -5.02 6.69
CA TYR A 73 -4.95 -5.63 7.01
C TYR A 73 -5.88 -4.72 7.82
N VAL A 74 -5.34 -3.90 8.71
CA VAL A 74 -6.12 -2.99 9.55
C VAL A 74 -6.06 -1.56 9.01
N GLY A 75 -4.90 -1.16 8.53
CA GLY A 75 -4.65 0.17 7.98
C GLY A 75 -3.59 0.94 8.76
N PRO A 76 -3.23 2.13 8.30
CA PRO A 76 -2.19 2.96 8.91
C PRO A 76 -2.73 3.69 10.17
N LEU A 77 -3.30 2.94 11.09
CA LEU A 77 -3.88 3.45 12.33
C LEU A 77 -2.83 3.38 13.45
N ALA A 78 -1.95 4.37 13.47
CA ALA A 78 -0.87 4.49 14.44
C ALA A 78 -1.34 4.35 15.89
N GLU A 79 -2.48 4.94 16.19
CA GLU A 79 -3.07 4.98 17.54
C GLU A 79 -3.63 3.63 18.02
N PHE A 80 -3.72 2.63 17.13
CA PHE A 80 -4.19 1.27 17.44
C PHE A 80 -3.04 0.27 17.66
N GLN A 81 -1.82 0.77 17.71
CA GLN A 81 -0.62 -0.03 17.92
C GLN A 81 0.25 0.56 19.03
N ALA A 82 1.01 -0.30 19.69
CA ALA A 82 2.01 0.10 20.68
C ALA A 82 3.19 -0.87 20.69
N ILE A 83 4.34 -0.40 21.17
CA ILE A 83 5.50 -1.21 21.52
C ILE A 83 5.63 -1.29 23.03
N VAL A 84 6.00 -2.45 23.56
CA VAL A 84 6.45 -2.63 24.93
C VAL A 84 7.95 -2.87 24.92
N ALA A 85 8.70 -2.00 25.58
CA ALA A 85 10.16 -2.07 25.67
C ALA A 85 10.65 -1.52 27.01
N SER A 86 11.75 -2.09 27.55
CA SER A 86 12.34 -1.65 28.82
C SER A 86 13.16 -0.36 28.66
N ASP A 87 13.98 -0.32 27.63
CA ASP A 87 14.90 0.80 27.33
C ASP A 87 15.12 0.93 25.82
N PRO A 88 14.09 1.38 25.08
CA PRO A 88 14.18 1.46 23.64
C PRO A 88 15.20 2.54 23.23
N ASN A 89 16.20 2.17 22.45
CA ASN A 89 17.17 3.13 21.97
C ASN A 89 16.53 4.13 20.97
N PRO A 90 17.08 5.36 20.81
CA PRO A 90 16.50 6.37 19.92
C PRO A 90 16.41 5.93 18.44
N GLU A 91 17.31 5.04 18.00
CA GLU A 91 17.31 4.50 16.63
C GLU A 91 16.10 3.59 16.42
N PHE A 92 15.85 2.67 17.34
CA PHE A 92 14.66 1.82 17.35
C PHE A 92 13.37 2.64 17.34
N MET A 93 13.27 3.62 18.23
CA MET A 93 12.08 4.49 18.30
C MET A 93 11.89 5.28 17.00
N SER A 94 12.97 5.75 16.39
CA SER A 94 12.89 6.45 15.11
C SER A 94 12.37 5.55 13.99
N GLU A 95 12.77 4.29 13.94
CA GLU A 95 12.29 3.33 12.95
C GLU A 95 10.81 3.00 13.13
N VAL A 96 10.37 2.66 14.33
CA VAL A 96 8.96 2.30 14.59
C VAL A 96 8.01 3.49 14.43
N PHE A 97 8.46 4.71 14.70
CA PHE A 97 7.68 5.93 14.43
C PHE A 97 7.45 6.17 12.92
N GLU A 98 8.37 5.77 12.06
CA GLU A 98 8.16 5.84 10.61
C GLU A 98 7.03 4.90 10.14
N TYR A 99 6.82 3.77 10.84
CA TYR A 99 5.68 2.87 10.61
C TYR A 99 4.39 3.33 11.30
N GLY A 100 4.43 4.48 11.98
CA GLY A 100 3.27 5.12 12.56
C GLY A 100 3.00 4.72 14.02
N ILE A 101 3.90 4.01 14.70
CA ILE A 101 3.75 3.77 16.13
C ILE A 101 4.21 5.01 16.91
N GLU A 102 3.29 5.63 17.62
CA GLU A 102 3.56 6.78 18.47
C GLU A 102 3.57 6.44 19.96
N LYS A 103 3.15 5.22 20.32
CA LYS A 103 3.01 4.78 21.71
C LYS A 103 4.01 3.69 22.02
N TYR A 104 4.73 3.87 23.13
CA TYR A 104 5.43 2.76 23.75
C TYR A 104 5.04 2.65 25.22
N PHE A 105 5.05 1.44 25.76
CA PHE A 105 4.71 1.12 27.12
C PHE A 105 5.93 0.51 27.82
N LEU A 106 6.07 0.80 29.10
CA LEU A 106 7.05 0.11 29.92
C LEU A 106 6.52 -1.29 30.32
N PRO A 107 7.39 -2.30 30.48
CA PRO A 107 6.97 -3.65 30.84
C PRO A 107 6.14 -3.74 32.12
N GLU A 108 6.37 -2.85 33.09
CA GLU A 108 5.59 -2.79 34.33
C GLU A 108 4.18 -2.22 34.17
N ASN A 109 3.92 -1.46 33.10
CA ASN A 109 2.65 -0.74 32.88
C ASN A 109 1.85 -1.27 31.68
N TRP A 110 2.38 -2.22 30.92
CA TRP A 110 1.82 -2.63 29.64
C TRP A 110 0.34 -3.04 29.73
N ALA A 111 -0.08 -3.71 30.79
CA ALA A 111 -1.46 -4.20 30.92
C ALA A 111 -2.46 -3.04 31.05
N SER A 112 -2.20 -2.05 31.93
CA SER A 112 -3.05 -0.88 32.09
C SER A 112 -3.06 0.01 30.85
N GLU A 113 -1.91 0.18 30.22
CA GLU A 113 -1.78 0.95 28.98
C GLU A 113 -2.48 0.26 27.80
N THR A 114 -2.39 -1.09 27.72
CA THR A 114 -3.12 -1.88 26.72
C THR A 114 -4.63 -1.83 26.95
N GLN A 115 -5.10 -1.83 28.20
CA GLN A 115 -6.51 -1.62 28.48
C GLN A 115 -6.97 -0.26 27.93
N THR A 116 -6.24 0.81 28.22
CA THR A 116 -6.53 2.17 27.71
C THR A 116 -6.51 2.20 26.19
N LEU A 117 -5.54 1.52 25.54
CA LEU A 117 -5.47 1.37 24.09
C LEU A 117 -6.74 0.70 23.54
N CYS A 118 -7.15 -0.44 24.13
CA CYS A 118 -8.34 -1.18 23.71
C CYS A 118 -9.63 -0.36 23.87
N GLU A 119 -9.77 0.38 24.96
CA GLU A 119 -10.91 1.28 25.19
C GLU A 119 -10.99 2.38 24.11
N HIS A 120 -9.84 3.00 23.78
CA HIS A 120 -9.75 3.97 22.72
C HIS A 120 -10.13 3.37 21.36
N VAL A 121 -9.57 2.21 21.01
CA VAL A 121 -9.86 1.50 19.75
C VAL A 121 -11.37 1.20 19.64
N VAL A 122 -11.99 0.67 20.70
CA VAL A 122 -13.42 0.35 20.68
C VAL A 122 -14.28 1.60 20.53
N ALA A 123 -13.93 2.70 21.20
CA ALA A 123 -14.64 3.97 21.06
C ALA A 123 -14.59 4.47 19.60
N ARG A 124 -13.41 4.43 18.97
CA ARG A 124 -13.23 4.84 17.56
C ARG A 124 -13.95 3.92 16.58
N LEU A 125 -13.94 2.61 16.83
CA LEU A 125 -14.60 1.63 15.97
C LEU A 125 -16.13 1.60 16.11
N ASN A 126 -16.66 2.07 17.24
CA ASN A 126 -18.10 2.22 17.45
C ASN A 126 -18.66 3.48 16.79
N ASP A 127 -17.82 4.46 16.47
CA ASP A 127 -18.18 5.56 15.58
C ASP A 127 -18.19 5.07 14.13
N LEU A 128 -19.32 4.53 13.68
CA LEU A 128 -19.50 3.98 12.33
C LEU A 128 -19.39 5.03 11.23
N ASP A 129 -19.60 6.29 11.57
CA ASP A 129 -19.44 7.43 10.67
C ASP A 129 -18.02 8.00 10.70
N GLY A 130 -17.21 7.59 11.66
CA GLY A 130 -15.80 7.97 11.79
C GLY A 130 -14.96 7.53 10.61
N ILE A 131 -13.92 8.31 10.32
CA ILE A 131 -13.04 8.06 9.17
C ILE A 131 -12.23 6.78 9.34
N GLU A 132 -11.85 6.43 10.57
CA GLU A 132 -11.10 5.22 10.92
C GLU A 132 -11.94 3.98 10.62
N SER A 133 -13.20 3.95 11.06
CA SER A 133 -14.12 2.85 10.77
C SER A 133 -14.34 2.65 9.27
N LYS A 134 -14.48 3.74 8.51
CA LYS A 134 -14.60 3.71 7.05
C LYS A 134 -13.32 3.24 6.37
N ALA A 135 -12.14 3.66 6.85
CA ALA A 135 -10.85 3.23 6.31
C ALA A 135 -10.59 1.74 6.56
N ILE A 136 -10.88 1.23 7.77
CA ILE A 136 -10.78 -0.20 8.09
C ILE A 136 -11.72 -1.01 7.18
N LYS A 137 -12.96 -0.57 7.02
CA LYS A 137 -13.93 -1.23 6.13
C LYS A 137 -13.43 -1.27 4.68
N LEU A 138 -12.80 -0.18 4.20
CA LEU A 138 -12.20 -0.17 2.87
C LEU A 138 -11.03 -1.15 2.78
N ASN A 139 -10.11 -1.15 3.74
CA ASN A 139 -8.98 -2.08 3.74
C ASN A 139 -9.46 -3.55 3.78
N HIS A 140 -10.46 -3.85 4.61
CA HIS A 140 -11.08 -5.18 4.63
C HIS A 140 -11.72 -5.54 3.27
N SER A 141 -12.40 -4.59 2.63
CA SER A 141 -12.97 -4.80 1.29
C SER A 141 -11.90 -5.05 0.24
N ILE A 142 -10.75 -4.37 0.33
CA ILE A 142 -9.59 -4.59 -0.55
C ILE A 142 -8.99 -5.99 -0.35
N ALA A 143 -8.92 -6.46 0.90
CA ALA A 143 -8.31 -7.76 1.22
C ALA A 143 -9.22 -8.95 0.87
N TYR A 144 -10.53 -8.83 1.11
CA TYR A 144 -11.45 -9.97 1.10
C TYR A 144 -12.73 -9.76 0.30
N GLY A 145 -13.03 -8.53 -0.10
CA GLY A 145 -14.26 -8.17 -0.79
C GLY A 145 -14.18 -8.28 -2.31
N ASP A 146 -15.31 -8.11 -2.94
CA ASP A 146 -15.40 -7.91 -4.38
C ASP A 146 -15.27 -6.41 -4.75
N GLN A 147 -15.16 -6.14 -6.06
CA GLN A 147 -15.01 -4.77 -6.55
C GLN A 147 -16.20 -3.84 -6.20
N ALA A 148 -17.40 -4.38 -6.07
CA ALA A 148 -18.58 -3.57 -5.70
C ALA A 148 -18.48 -3.12 -4.24
N GLN A 149 -18.03 -3.99 -3.34
CA GLN A 149 -17.78 -3.66 -1.93
C GLN A 149 -16.65 -2.64 -1.78
N ILE A 150 -15.58 -2.79 -2.56
CA ILE A 150 -14.46 -1.81 -2.59
C ILE A 150 -14.98 -0.44 -3.03
N ASN A 151 -15.73 -0.37 -4.13
CA ASN A 151 -16.28 0.87 -4.65
C ASN A 151 -17.22 1.55 -3.62
N GLN A 152 -18.12 0.78 -3.00
CA GLN A 152 -19.02 1.29 -1.97
C GLN A 152 -18.28 1.87 -0.76
N SER A 153 -17.27 1.15 -0.26
CA SER A 153 -16.46 1.59 0.88
C SER A 153 -15.63 2.82 0.55
N GLN A 154 -15.12 2.91 -0.70
CA GLN A 154 -14.38 4.05 -1.22
C GLN A 154 -15.24 5.31 -1.32
N ASP A 155 -16.47 5.19 -1.83
CA ASP A 155 -17.42 6.32 -1.92
C ASP A 155 -17.78 6.83 -0.52
N ALA A 156 -18.06 5.94 0.42
CA ALA A 156 -18.33 6.29 1.82
C ALA A 156 -17.16 7.03 2.48
N LEU A 157 -15.92 6.69 2.15
CA LEU A 157 -14.72 7.39 2.64
C LEU A 157 -14.58 8.77 1.99
N GLY A 158 -14.89 8.89 0.68
CA GLY A 158 -14.78 10.13 -0.09
C GLY A 158 -15.57 11.28 0.51
N ASP A 159 -16.75 11.00 1.04
CA ASP A 159 -17.67 11.97 1.66
C ASP A 159 -17.26 12.36 3.09
N SER A 160 -16.22 11.74 3.66
CA SER A 160 -15.79 12.02 5.03
C SER A 160 -14.99 13.31 5.12
N HIS A 161 -15.27 14.12 6.15
CA HIS A 161 -14.52 15.31 6.48
C HIS A 161 -13.35 14.97 7.41
N SER A 162 -12.21 15.59 7.17
CA SER A 162 -11.00 15.41 7.99
C SER A 162 -10.83 16.65 8.87
N TRP A 163 -11.08 16.51 10.17
CA TRP A 163 -11.03 17.62 11.13
C TRP A 163 -9.64 17.81 11.73
N ASP A 164 -8.82 16.77 11.75
CA ASP A 164 -7.48 16.77 12.30
C ASP A 164 -6.47 16.10 11.34
N TYR A 165 -5.19 16.17 11.69
CA TYR A 165 -4.12 15.67 10.83
C TYR A 165 -4.11 14.14 10.71
N VAL A 166 -4.54 13.41 11.76
CA VAL A 166 -4.61 11.94 11.73
C VAL A 166 -5.73 11.48 10.79
N ALA A 167 -6.92 12.07 10.93
CA ALA A 167 -8.05 11.76 10.05
C ALA A 167 -7.72 12.07 8.57
N ALA A 168 -7.06 13.19 8.30
CA ALA A 168 -6.61 13.54 6.96
C ALA A 168 -5.58 12.52 6.42
N TYR A 169 -4.66 12.05 7.25
CA TYR A 169 -3.68 11.04 6.91
C TYR A 169 -4.32 9.67 6.64
N VAL A 170 -5.25 9.22 7.50
CA VAL A 170 -6.00 7.97 7.30
C VAL A 170 -6.76 7.99 5.97
N LYS A 171 -7.45 9.10 5.68
CA LYS A 171 -8.14 9.30 4.40
C LYS A 171 -7.17 9.22 3.22
N ALA A 172 -6.00 9.88 3.33
CA ALA A 172 -4.99 9.90 2.28
C ALA A 172 -4.46 8.49 1.96
N ASN A 173 -4.13 7.71 2.99
CA ASN A 173 -3.67 6.33 2.81
C ASN A 173 -4.74 5.43 2.18
N ALA A 174 -5.98 5.56 2.61
CA ALA A 174 -7.09 4.80 2.04
C ALA A 174 -7.33 5.13 0.55
N LEU A 175 -7.22 6.41 0.17
CA LEU A 175 -7.26 6.85 -1.23
C LEU A 175 -6.06 6.33 -2.03
N GLN A 176 -4.87 6.35 -1.44
CA GLN A 176 -3.66 5.79 -2.05
C GLN A 176 -3.81 4.28 -2.28
N ALA A 177 -4.35 3.54 -1.30
CA ALA A 177 -4.56 2.10 -1.38
C ALA A 177 -5.46 1.68 -2.56
N VAL A 178 -6.39 2.52 -2.98
CA VAL A 178 -7.24 2.29 -4.19
C VAL A 178 -6.69 2.98 -5.44
N GLY A 179 -5.52 3.61 -5.35
CA GLY A 179 -4.82 4.25 -6.49
C GLY A 179 -5.42 5.59 -6.93
N LYS A 180 -6.09 6.30 -6.02
CA LYS A 180 -6.56 7.69 -6.22
C LYS A 180 -5.47 8.68 -5.76
N PHE A 181 -4.33 8.68 -6.45
CA PHE A 181 -3.14 9.41 -6.03
C PHE A 181 -3.29 10.94 -6.01
N ASN A 182 -4.14 11.53 -6.86
CA ASN A 182 -4.39 12.98 -6.81
C ASN A 182 -5.09 13.37 -5.50
N GLU A 183 -6.20 12.70 -5.18
CA GLU A 183 -6.97 12.94 -3.97
C GLU A 183 -6.17 12.57 -2.72
N ALA A 184 -5.34 11.52 -2.79
CA ALA A 184 -4.43 11.14 -1.72
C ALA A 184 -3.39 12.23 -1.45
N ALA A 185 -2.75 12.79 -2.49
CA ALA A 185 -1.78 13.87 -2.34
C ALA A 185 -2.40 15.13 -1.71
N GLU A 186 -3.63 15.49 -2.07
CA GLU A 186 -4.35 16.60 -1.44
C GLU A 186 -4.64 16.35 0.04
N ALA A 187 -5.07 15.14 0.40
CA ALA A 187 -5.33 14.77 1.78
C ALA A 187 -4.05 14.68 2.61
N PHE A 188 -2.92 14.19 2.05
CA PHE A 188 -1.61 14.23 2.72
C PHE A 188 -1.13 15.67 2.95
N ARG A 189 -1.31 16.58 1.97
CA ARG A 189 -1.00 18.01 2.16
C ARG A 189 -1.87 18.63 3.25
N SER A 190 -3.14 18.28 3.32
CA SER A 190 -4.02 18.72 4.41
C SER A 190 -3.50 18.27 5.77
N SER A 191 -3.14 17.01 5.91
CA SER A 191 -2.55 16.45 7.14
C SER A 191 -1.24 17.19 7.51
N GLN A 192 -0.34 17.39 6.55
CA GLN A 192 0.93 18.09 6.76
C GLN A 192 0.73 19.57 7.16
N ASN A 193 -0.28 20.25 6.61
CA ASN A 193 -0.59 21.64 6.98
C ASN A 193 -1.13 21.75 8.40
N LEU A 194 -1.91 20.76 8.85
CA LEU A 194 -2.43 20.68 10.21
C LEU A 194 -1.34 20.32 11.23
N ASN A 195 -0.40 19.45 10.86
CA ASN A 195 0.76 19.12 11.68
C ASN A 195 2.03 18.94 10.82
N LYS A 196 2.88 19.97 10.79
CA LYS A 196 4.12 19.99 9.99
C LYS A 196 5.17 18.98 10.47
N MET A 197 5.08 18.52 11.71
CA MET A 197 6.00 17.54 12.29
C MET A 197 5.59 16.10 12.02
N PHE A 198 4.39 15.89 11.47
CA PHE A 198 3.89 14.56 11.17
C PHE A 198 4.52 13.99 9.88
N ARG A 199 5.64 13.28 10.04
CA ARG A 199 6.50 12.79 8.94
C ARG A 199 5.82 11.81 8.01
N GLN A 200 4.90 10.99 8.54
CA GLN A 200 4.17 9.98 7.77
C GLN A 200 3.35 10.59 6.64
N ALA A 201 2.71 11.75 6.89
CA ALA A 201 2.00 12.47 5.82
C ALA A 201 2.94 12.98 4.73
N SER A 202 4.15 13.39 5.10
CA SER A 202 5.17 13.81 4.13
C SER A 202 5.68 12.64 3.29
N SER A 203 5.86 11.45 3.88
CA SER A 203 6.26 10.24 3.17
C SER A 203 5.20 9.84 2.14
N GLY A 204 3.94 9.68 2.55
CA GLY A 204 2.84 9.35 1.64
C GLY A 204 2.59 10.39 0.55
N LEU A 205 2.84 11.69 0.86
CA LEU A 205 2.79 12.75 -0.16
C LEU A 205 3.89 12.54 -1.20
N GLY A 206 5.15 12.29 -0.78
CA GLY A 206 6.26 12.03 -1.68
C GLY A 206 5.98 10.86 -2.62
N GLU A 207 5.49 9.75 -2.09
CA GLU A 207 5.09 8.58 -2.88
C GLU A 207 3.99 8.89 -3.89
N SER A 208 2.93 9.59 -3.48
CA SER A 208 1.84 9.98 -4.37
C SER A 208 2.33 10.90 -5.50
N LEU A 209 3.24 11.83 -5.20
CA LEU A 209 3.84 12.73 -6.18
C LEU A 209 4.69 11.99 -7.22
N LEU A 210 5.40 10.92 -6.84
CA LEU A 210 6.14 10.08 -7.80
C LEU A 210 5.21 9.43 -8.83
N VAL A 211 4.06 8.90 -8.38
CA VAL A 211 3.08 8.33 -9.30
C VAL A 211 2.46 9.38 -10.22
N LEU A 212 2.33 10.62 -9.73
CA LEU A 212 1.80 11.75 -10.50
C LEU A 212 2.84 12.38 -11.45
N GLY A 213 4.08 11.86 -11.48
CA GLY A 213 5.17 12.38 -12.30
C GLY A 213 5.77 13.71 -11.81
N LYS A 214 5.44 14.13 -10.57
CA LYS A 214 6.00 15.33 -9.93
C LYS A 214 7.30 15.01 -9.22
N VAL A 215 8.27 14.50 -10.00
CA VAL A 215 9.49 13.87 -9.49
C VAL A 215 10.35 14.83 -8.65
N ASP A 216 10.52 16.07 -9.08
CA ASP A 216 11.36 17.05 -8.35
C ASP A 216 10.79 17.40 -6.97
N GLU A 217 9.46 17.62 -6.89
CA GLU A 217 8.77 17.90 -5.62
C GLU A 217 8.85 16.69 -4.68
N ALA A 218 8.70 15.47 -5.22
CA ALA A 218 8.84 14.24 -4.45
C ALA A 218 10.23 14.04 -3.89
N ILE A 219 11.28 14.25 -4.69
CA ILE A 219 12.68 14.15 -4.25
C ILE A 219 12.95 15.11 -3.11
N GLU A 220 12.53 16.38 -3.21
CA GLU A 220 12.75 17.39 -2.16
C GLU A 220 12.17 16.93 -0.82
N ILE A 221 10.94 16.41 -0.84
CA ILE A 221 10.26 15.92 0.37
C ILE A 221 10.98 14.69 0.93
N LEU A 222 11.24 13.69 0.08
CA LEU A 222 11.82 12.41 0.50
C LEU A 222 13.26 12.55 0.96
N GLU A 223 14.10 13.42 0.33
CA GLU A 223 15.46 13.70 0.81
C GLU A 223 15.50 14.39 2.17
N ARG A 224 14.54 15.28 2.42
CA ARG A 224 14.43 15.91 3.75
C ARG A 224 14.12 14.87 4.83
N LEU A 225 13.25 13.90 4.55
CA LEU A 225 12.93 12.81 5.46
C LEU A 225 14.11 11.84 5.59
N GLU A 226 14.82 11.58 4.50
CA GLU A 226 15.99 10.68 4.47
C GLU A 226 17.12 11.18 5.39
N LYS A 227 17.33 12.50 5.44
CA LYS A 227 18.31 13.12 6.37
C LYS A 227 17.92 12.94 7.85
N GLN A 228 16.64 12.80 8.14
CA GLN A 228 16.14 12.63 9.51
C GLN A 228 16.20 11.17 9.97
N ASN A 229 15.94 10.22 9.06
CA ASN A 229 16.04 8.79 9.31
C ASN A 229 16.58 8.08 8.05
N PRO A 230 17.90 7.81 7.98
CA PRO A 230 18.52 7.22 6.80
C PRO A 230 18.35 5.69 6.68
N ARG A 231 17.61 5.03 7.58
CA ARG A 231 17.43 3.57 7.57
C ARG A 231 16.12 3.10 6.93
N HIS A 232 15.30 4.01 6.41
CA HIS A 232 14.00 3.68 5.85
C HIS A 232 14.11 3.11 4.43
N VAL A 233 14.00 1.79 4.29
CA VAL A 233 14.19 1.04 3.02
C VAL A 233 13.24 1.48 1.92
N GLU A 234 11.93 1.60 2.20
CA GLU A 234 10.94 2.05 1.22
C GLU A 234 11.27 3.42 0.64
N ARG A 235 11.68 4.38 1.49
CA ARG A 235 12.04 5.73 1.05
C ARG A 235 13.27 5.73 0.16
N LYS A 236 14.32 4.94 0.51
CA LYS A 236 15.49 4.76 -0.35
C LYS A 236 15.10 4.17 -1.70
N ALA A 237 14.22 3.18 -1.73
CA ALA A 237 13.70 2.59 -2.95
C ALA A 237 12.92 3.61 -3.81
N HIS A 238 12.07 4.44 -3.21
CA HIS A 238 11.35 5.52 -3.89
C HIS A 238 12.30 6.59 -4.44
N LEU A 239 13.30 7.01 -3.66
CA LEU A 239 14.33 7.95 -4.12
C LEU A 239 15.15 7.37 -5.27
N ALA A 240 15.49 6.08 -5.22
CA ALA A 240 16.23 5.42 -6.29
C ALA A 240 15.45 5.43 -7.62
N THR A 241 14.16 5.09 -7.60
CA THR A 241 13.32 5.18 -8.81
C THR A 241 13.17 6.62 -9.29
N ALA A 242 13.01 7.58 -8.40
CA ALA A 242 12.95 9.00 -8.74
C ALA A 242 14.22 9.52 -9.41
N TYR A 243 15.39 9.18 -8.87
CA TYR A 243 16.67 9.56 -9.48
C TYR A 243 16.92 8.87 -10.82
N MET A 244 16.47 7.61 -10.96
CA MET A 244 16.52 6.93 -12.25
C MET A 244 15.66 7.61 -13.31
N GLU A 245 14.47 8.09 -12.96
CA GLU A 245 13.62 8.88 -13.86
C GLU A 245 14.28 10.21 -14.28
N LYS A 246 15.08 10.82 -13.39
CA LYS A 246 15.89 12.02 -13.71
C LYS A 246 17.14 11.70 -14.50
N GLY A 247 17.52 10.44 -14.69
CA GLY A 247 18.74 10.01 -15.37
C GLY A 247 19.98 9.99 -14.49
N ASP A 248 19.87 10.23 -13.17
CA ASP A 248 20.97 10.11 -12.20
C ASP A 248 21.09 8.65 -11.72
N LYS A 249 21.64 7.83 -12.63
CA LYS A 249 21.82 6.40 -12.37
C LYS A 249 22.76 6.12 -11.21
N ALA A 250 23.82 6.91 -11.04
CA ALA A 250 24.79 6.68 -9.98
C ALA A 250 24.16 6.83 -8.59
N LYS A 251 23.31 7.86 -8.40
CA LYS A 251 22.61 8.11 -7.15
C LYS A 251 21.53 7.06 -6.90
N ALA A 252 20.83 6.62 -7.96
CA ALA A 252 19.85 5.54 -7.87
C ALA A 252 20.48 4.23 -7.41
N GLU A 253 21.60 3.82 -7.99
CA GLU A 253 22.33 2.60 -7.61
C GLU A 253 22.88 2.66 -6.18
N ALA A 254 23.40 3.81 -5.75
CA ALA A 254 23.87 4.01 -4.38
C ALA A 254 22.74 3.81 -3.35
N LEU A 255 21.57 4.42 -3.59
CA LEU A 255 20.41 4.29 -2.72
C LEU A 255 19.88 2.84 -2.65
N LEU A 256 19.88 2.12 -3.79
CA LEU A 256 19.51 0.70 -3.80
C LEU A 256 20.51 -0.16 -3.01
N ALA A 257 21.81 0.10 -3.12
CA ALA A 257 22.84 -0.61 -2.37
C ALA A 257 22.69 -0.38 -0.86
N GLU A 258 22.41 0.86 -0.44
CA GLU A 258 22.12 1.19 0.96
C GLU A 258 20.84 0.49 1.45
N ALA A 259 19.77 0.46 0.65
CA ALA A 259 18.52 -0.22 0.99
C ALA A 259 18.73 -1.74 1.13
N GLU A 260 19.51 -2.34 0.23
CA GLU A 260 19.84 -3.77 0.23
C GLU A 260 20.69 -4.18 1.46
N ALA A 261 21.58 -3.30 1.91
CA ALA A 261 22.37 -3.53 3.13
C ALA A 261 21.50 -3.55 4.40
N ILE A 262 20.35 -2.88 4.39
CA ILE A 262 19.39 -2.85 5.51
C ILE A 262 18.45 -4.06 5.44
N SER A 263 17.79 -4.27 4.29
CA SER A 263 16.84 -5.37 4.08
C SER A 263 16.84 -5.82 2.61
N PRO A 264 17.61 -6.88 2.28
CA PRO A 264 17.79 -7.33 0.89
C PRO A 264 16.50 -7.86 0.24
N ASP A 265 15.59 -8.43 1.02
CA ASP A 265 14.36 -9.06 0.54
C ASP A 265 13.12 -8.16 0.69
N HIS A 266 13.32 -6.86 1.00
CA HIS A 266 12.20 -5.94 1.16
C HIS A 266 11.39 -5.82 -0.13
N PRO A 267 10.06 -6.05 -0.10
CA PRO A 267 9.22 -6.07 -1.32
C PRO A 267 9.37 -4.80 -2.16
N ARG A 268 9.38 -3.62 -1.55
CA ARG A 268 9.53 -2.35 -2.26
C ARG A 268 10.89 -2.19 -2.93
N LEU A 269 11.97 -2.74 -2.35
CA LEU A 269 13.29 -2.76 -2.98
C LEU A 269 13.29 -3.62 -4.25
N LEU A 270 12.66 -4.79 -4.21
CA LEU A 270 12.52 -5.68 -5.37
C LEU A 270 11.68 -5.02 -6.48
N GLU A 271 10.59 -4.33 -6.12
CA GLU A 271 9.80 -3.54 -7.05
C GLU A 271 10.63 -2.44 -7.71
N ALA A 272 11.39 -1.65 -6.93
CA ALA A 272 12.23 -0.58 -7.44
C ALA A 272 13.31 -1.09 -8.40
N ARG A 273 13.94 -2.23 -8.11
CA ARG A 273 14.89 -2.88 -9.03
C ARG A 273 14.23 -3.29 -10.34
N ALA A 274 13.02 -3.86 -10.28
CA ALA A 274 12.26 -4.22 -11.47
C ALA A 274 11.89 -2.98 -12.31
N GLU A 275 11.48 -1.88 -11.66
CA GLU A 275 11.21 -0.59 -12.35
C GLU A 275 12.45 -0.07 -13.08
N ILE A 276 13.59 -0.02 -12.41
CA ILE A 276 14.85 0.47 -12.99
C ILE A 276 15.26 -0.37 -14.20
N LEU A 277 15.17 -1.69 -14.11
CA LEU A 277 15.44 -2.57 -15.25
C LEU A 277 14.50 -2.31 -16.44
N LEU A 278 13.22 -2.02 -16.17
CA LEU A 278 12.26 -1.64 -17.22
C LEU A 278 12.63 -0.29 -17.87
N VAL A 279 13.04 0.70 -17.07
CA VAL A 279 13.49 2.02 -17.57
C VAL A 279 14.75 1.87 -18.42
N GLU A 280 15.68 1.00 -18.05
CA GLU A 280 16.88 0.66 -18.83
C GLU A 280 16.59 -0.16 -20.09
N GLY A 281 15.35 -0.62 -20.27
CA GLY A 281 14.97 -1.48 -21.40
C GLY A 281 15.36 -2.95 -21.24
N LYS A 282 15.85 -3.37 -20.08
CA LYS A 282 16.22 -4.75 -19.72
C LYS A 282 15.00 -5.59 -19.35
N VAL A 283 14.02 -5.64 -20.25
CA VAL A 283 12.69 -6.23 -20.00
C VAL A 283 12.76 -7.68 -19.54
N GLY A 284 13.70 -8.48 -20.10
CA GLY A 284 13.85 -9.89 -19.73
C GLY A 284 14.32 -10.09 -18.29
N GLU A 285 15.24 -9.25 -17.81
CA GLU A 285 15.73 -9.28 -16.44
C GLU A 285 14.66 -8.79 -15.47
N ALA A 286 13.97 -7.69 -15.83
CA ALA A 286 12.83 -7.20 -15.05
C ALA A 286 11.75 -8.28 -14.88
N PHE A 287 11.41 -9.03 -15.93
CA PHE A 287 10.41 -10.09 -15.84
C PHE A 287 10.83 -11.24 -14.92
N LYS A 288 12.12 -11.62 -14.92
CA LYS A 288 12.65 -12.62 -13.96
C LYS A 288 12.51 -12.13 -12.52
N MET A 289 12.84 -10.87 -12.26
CA MET A 289 12.67 -10.28 -10.92
C MET A 289 11.21 -10.23 -10.51
N MET A 290 10.32 -9.85 -11.41
CA MET A 290 8.86 -9.84 -11.18
C MET A 290 8.27 -11.23 -10.93
N ASP A 291 8.96 -12.35 -11.22
CA ASP A 291 8.49 -13.69 -10.88
C ASP A 291 8.42 -13.93 -9.36
N ASN A 292 9.20 -13.18 -8.59
CA ASN A 292 9.22 -13.24 -7.12
C ASN A 292 8.25 -12.26 -6.46
N LEU A 293 7.54 -11.42 -7.25
CA LEU A 293 6.58 -10.44 -6.74
C LEU A 293 5.15 -11.00 -6.82
N HIS A 294 4.41 -10.82 -5.75
CA HIS A 294 3.01 -11.21 -5.65
C HIS A 294 2.20 -10.13 -4.95
N ASP A 295 0.94 -9.99 -5.33
CA ASP A 295 -0.02 -9.11 -4.67
C ASP A 295 0.46 -7.65 -4.54
N VAL A 296 1.19 -7.18 -5.58
CA VAL A 296 1.78 -5.84 -5.58
C VAL A 296 0.72 -4.75 -5.55
N GLY A 297 1.02 -3.72 -4.77
CA GLY A 297 0.13 -2.62 -4.48
C GLY A 297 -0.05 -1.61 -5.63
N PRO A 298 -0.85 -0.56 -5.38
CA PRO A 298 -1.24 0.42 -6.40
C PRO A 298 -0.07 1.25 -6.93
N PHE A 299 0.98 1.49 -6.13
CA PHE A 299 2.14 2.24 -6.56
C PHE A 299 2.84 1.54 -7.74
N PHE A 300 3.30 0.30 -7.55
CA PHE A 300 3.99 -0.45 -8.60
C PHE A 300 3.06 -0.78 -9.77
N ALA A 301 1.77 -1.08 -9.50
CA ALA A 301 0.77 -1.26 -10.55
C ALA A 301 0.63 -0.03 -11.44
N ALA A 302 0.66 1.19 -10.87
CA ALA A 302 0.62 2.43 -11.64
C ALA A 302 1.88 2.60 -12.52
N LYS A 303 3.06 2.28 -11.99
CA LYS A 303 4.32 2.33 -12.75
C LYS A 303 4.35 1.31 -13.90
N LEU A 304 3.88 0.09 -13.69
CA LEU A 304 3.72 -0.90 -14.75
C LEU A 304 2.74 -0.44 -15.84
N ASN A 305 1.63 0.20 -15.44
CA ASN A 305 0.69 0.80 -16.38
C ASN A 305 1.32 1.92 -17.19
N GLU A 306 2.04 2.84 -16.58
CA GLU A 306 2.74 3.94 -17.23
C GLU A 306 3.73 3.40 -18.28
N MET A 307 4.57 2.43 -17.91
CA MET A 307 5.52 1.81 -18.79
C MET A 307 4.83 1.10 -19.96
N GLY A 308 3.75 0.37 -19.73
CA GLY A 308 2.97 -0.27 -20.80
C GLY A 308 2.35 0.72 -21.77
N ILE A 309 1.83 1.85 -21.27
CA ILE A 309 1.33 2.95 -22.11
C ILE A 309 2.45 3.54 -22.94
N LYS A 310 3.60 3.83 -22.37
CA LYS A 310 4.79 4.37 -23.04
C LYS A 310 5.28 3.44 -24.17
N LEU A 311 5.41 2.13 -23.88
CA LEU A 311 5.75 1.13 -24.90
C LEU A 311 4.74 1.10 -26.05
N SER A 312 3.44 1.14 -25.73
CA SER A 312 2.37 1.16 -26.74
C SER A 312 2.42 2.42 -27.61
N GLN A 313 2.70 3.59 -27.03
CA GLN A 313 2.86 4.86 -27.75
C GLN A 313 4.10 4.88 -28.66
N GLN A 314 5.16 4.18 -28.28
CA GLN A 314 6.38 4.01 -29.07
C GLN A 314 6.24 2.98 -30.21
N GLY A 315 5.06 2.44 -30.46
CA GLY A 315 4.83 1.39 -31.46
C GLY A 315 5.31 0.00 -31.04
N LYS A 316 5.78 -0.18 -29.79
CA LYS A 316 6.23 -1.46 -29.21
C LYS A 316 5.07 -2.24 -28.58
N GLY A 317 3.95 -2.38 -29.31
CA GLY A 317 2.70 -2.96 -28.79
C GLY A 317 2.86 -4.39 -28.26
N LYS A 318 3.66 -5.24 -28.93
CA LYS A 318 3.93 -6.62 -28.44
C LYS A 318 4.63 -6.62 -27.08
N SER A 319 5.59 -5.72 -26.87
CA SER A 319 6.28 -5.57 -25.57
C SER A 319 5.33 -5.03 -24.50
N ALA A 320 4.45 -4.07 -24.84
CA ALA A 320 3.42 -3.59 -23.95
C ALA A 320 2.48 -4.73 -23.50
N MET A 321 2.04 -5.57 -24.45
CA MET A 321 1.16 -6.71 -24.14
C MET A 321 1.86 -7.76 -23.27
N ALA A 322 3.15 -8.03 -23.49
CA ALA A 322 3.92 -8.93 -22.64
C ALA A 322 4.01 -8.37 -21.21
N LEU A 323 4.26 -7.06 -21.06
CA LEU A 323 4.29 -6.39 -19.76
C LEU A 323 2.92 -6.46 -19.04
N TYR A 324 1.81 -6.16 -19.74
CA TYR A 324 0.48 -6.24 -19.16
C TYR A 324 0.10 -7.66 -18.73
N LYS A 325 0.46 -8.69 -19.52
CA LYS A 325 0.25 -10.09 -19.12
C LYS A 325 1.01 -10.46 -17.85
N LYS A 326 2.24 -9.96 -17.70
CA LYS A 326 3.06 -10.17 -16.50
C LYS A 326 2.47 -9.40 -15.32
N ALA A 327 2.22 -8.10 -15.49
CA ALA A 327 1.64 -7.24 -14.48
C ALA A 327 0.33 -7.81 -13.91
N HIS A 328 -0.57 -8.29 -14.79
CA HIS A 328 -1.85 -8.87 -14.38
C HIS A 328 -1.72 -10.06 -13.41
N LYS A 329 -0.63 -10.82 -13.50
CA LYS A 329 -0.40 -11.99 -12.63
C LYS A 329 0.06 -11.62 -11.22
N ILE A 330 0.74 -10.48 -11.09
CA ILE A 330 1.40 -10.09 -9.85
C ILE A 330 0.67 -8.98 -9.10
N VAL A 331 -0.15 -8.18 -9.78
CA VAL A 331 -0.90 -7.11 -9.12
C VAL A 331 -2.04 -7.66 -8.28
N ARG A 332 -2.33 -6.96 -7.20
CA ARG A 332 -3.46 -7.23 -6.32
C ARG A 332 -4.77 -7.31 -7.12
N HIS A 333 -5.68 -8.20 -6.76
CA HIS A 333 -6.87 -8.56 -7.54
C HIS A 333 -7.76 -7.34 -7.88
N ASP A 334 -7.91 -6.40 -6.95
CA ASP A 334 -8.69 -5.17 -7.12
C ASP A 334 -8.11 -4.17 -8.13
N LEU A 335 -6.87 -4.40 -8.58
CA LEU A 335 -6.17 -3.58 -9.56
C LEU A 335 -6.13 -4.21 -10.97
N GLN A 336 -6.48 -5.50 -11.10
CA GLN A 336 -6.37 -6.25 -12.35
C GLN A 336 -7.19 -5.64 -13.48
N TYR A 337 -8.38 -5.12 -13.18
CA TYR A 337 -9.22 -4.46 -14.19
C TYR A 337 -8.54 -3.24 -14.85
N LYS A 338 -7.68 -2.51 -14.11
CA LYS A 338 -6.91 -1.37 -14.65
C LYS A 338 -5.87 -1.85 -15.66
N ILE A 339 -5.19 -2.97 -15.36
CA ILE A 339 -4.25 -3.62 -16.27
C ILE A 339 -4.96 -4.11 -17.54
N SER A 340 -6.09 -4.80 -17.38
CA SER A 340 -6.91 -5.31 -18.49
C SER A 340 -7.42 -4.18 -19.39
N LEU A 341 -7.85 -3.05 -18.82
CA LEU A 341 -8.27 -1.89 -19.59
C LEU A 341 -7.15 -1.32 -20.45
N ASN A 342 -5.94 -1.17 -19.89
CA ASN A 342 -4.79 -0.66 -20.62
C ASN A 342 -4.26 -1.64 -21.68
N ALA A 343 -4.37 -2.95 -21.43
CA ALA A 343 -4.14 -3.98 -22.44
C ALA A 343 -5.12 -3.86 -23.63
N ALA A 344 -6.41 -3.60 -23.33
CA ALA A 344 -7.40 -3.33 -24.39
C ALA A 344 -7.05 -2.10 -25.23
N LEU A 345 -6.61 -1.01 -24.59
CA LEU A 345 -6.16 0.20 -25.28
C LEU A 345 -4.91 -0.04 -26.13
N ALA A 346 -3.98 -0.87 -25.66
CA ALA A 346 -2.80 -1.24 -26.44
C ALA A 346 -3.20 -2.06 -27.70
N CYS A 347 -4.09 -3.05 -27.54
CA CYS A 347 -4.64 -3.80 -28.68
C CYS A 347 -5.41 -2.89 -29.66
N TYR A 348 -6.18 -1.93 -29.13
CA TYR A 348 -6.89 -0.94 -29.97
C TYR A 348 -5.90 -0.14 -30.84
N ARG A 349 -4.78 0.34 -30.27
CA ARG A 349 -3.73 1.06 -31.01
C ARG A 349 -3.03 0.20 -32.07
N MET A 350 -2.94 -1.12 -31.84
CA MET A 350 -2.40 -2.08 -32.81
C MET A 350 -3.41 -2.50 -33.88
N ALA A 351 -4.62 -1.93 -33.85
CA ALA A 351 -5.76 -2.34 -34.68
C ALA A 351 -6.22 -3.80 -34.49
N GLU A 352 -5.84 -4.44 -33.39
CA GLU A 352 -6.27 -5.78 -32.98
C GLU A 352 -7.63 -5.71 -32.27
N TYR A 353 -8.67 -5.26 -32.99
CA TYR A 353 -9.97 -4.89 -32.39
C TYR A 353 -10.68 -6.03 -31.70
N GLN A 354 -10.60 -7.25 -32.23
CA GLN A 354 -11.23 -8.43 -31.60
C GLN A 354 -10.59 -8.75 -30.24
N ILE A 355 -9.25 -8.67 -30.18
CA ILE A 355 -8.51 -8.90 -28.92
C ILE A 355 -8.81 -7.76 -27.94
N ALA A 356 -8.88 -6.52 -28.42
CA ALA A 356 -9.28 -5.38 -27.58
C ALA A 356 -10.65 -5.59 -26.94
N LEU A 357 -11.66 -6.08 -27.71
CA LEU A 357 -12.99 -6.39 -27.18
C LEU A 357 -12.97 -7.49 -26.11
N GLN A 358 -12.11 -8.50 -26.27
CA GLN A 358 -11.94 -9.55 -25.24
C GLN A 358 -11.39 -8.97 -23.94
N TYR A 359 -10.37 -8.10 -24.02
CA TYR A 359 -9.83 -7.43 -22.84
C TYR A 359 -10.83 -6.46 -22.20
N LEU A 360 -11.68 -5.79 -22.99
CA LEU A 360 -12.76 -4.95 -22.42
C LEU A 360 -13.80 -5.79 -21.68
N ALA A 361 -14.18 -6.95 -22.20
CA ALA A 361 -15.08 -7.89 -21.50
C ALA A 361 -14.45 -8.41 -20.20
N ARG A 362 -13.14 -8.72 -20.25
CA ARG A 362 -12.39 -9.09 -19.05
C ARG A 362 -12.35 -7.97 -18.02
N THR A 363 -12.13 -6.72 -18.45
CA THR A 363 -12.14 -5.53 -17.58
C THR A 363 -13.47 -5.41 -16.82
N GLU A 364 -14.62 -5.59 -17.48
CA GLU A 364 -15.93 -5.52 -16.82
C GLU A 364 -16.14 -6.66 -15.82
N LYS A 365 -15.69 -7.88 -16.17
CA LYS A 365 -15.75 -9.02 -15.26
C LYS A 365 -14.94 -8.76 -13.99
N GLU A 366 -13.71 -8.25 -14.13
CA GLU A 366 -12.81 -7.95 -13.01
C GLU A 366 -13.26 -6.74 -12.19
N TYR A 367 -13.92 -5.77 -12.83
CA TYR A 367 -14.52 -4.60 -12.17
C TYR A 367 -15.83 -4.95 -11.44
N GLY A 368 -16.41 -6.11 -11.70
CA GLY A 368 -17.67 -6.55 -11.09
C GLY A 368 -18.92 -5.91 -11.66
N GLY A 369 -18.87 -5.36 -12.88
CA GLY A 369 -20.03 -4.73 -13.51
C GLY A 369 -19.70 -3.77 -14.66
N ARG A 370 -20.66 -2.92 -14.98
CA ARG A 370 -20.52 -1.92 -16.02
C ARG A 370 -19.48 -0.87 -15.64
N TYR A 371 -18.54 -0.62 -16.57
CA TYR A 371 -17.50 0.40 -16.40
C TYR A 371 -17.54 1.38 -17.56
N GLU A 372 -17.88 2.64 -17.30
CA GLU A 372 -18.14 3.68 -18.31
C GLU A 372 -17.01 3.86 -19.33
N LYS A 373 -15.74 3.74 -18.87
CA LYS A 373 -14.58 3.82 -19.77
C LYS A 373 -14.58 2.70 -20.81
N VAL A 374 -15.04 1.49 -20.46
CA VAL A 374 -15.18 0.37 -21.38
C VAL A 374 -16.22 0.65 -22.45
N ASP A 375 -17.36 1.20 -22.09
CA ASP A 375 -18.43 1.55 -23.04
C ASP A 375 -17.92 2.55 -24.11
N LYS A 376 -17.18 3.57 -23.71
CA LYS A 376 -16.61 4.58 -24.62
C LYS A 376 -15.64 3.93 -25.62
N ILE A 377 -14.73 3.07 -25.17
CA ILE A 377 -13.75 2.39 -26.02
C ILE A 377 -14.45 1.37 -26.94
N ARG A 378 -15.38 0.57 -26.42
CA ARG A 378 -16.16 -0.41 -27.18
C ARG A 378 -16.94 0.26 -28.29
N GLY A 379 -17.58 1.42 -28.01
CA GLY A 379 -18.28 2.23 -29.01
C GLY A 379 -17.38 2.72 -30.14
N ALA A 380 -16.16 3.17 -29.80
CA ALA A 380 -15.16 3.57 -30.80
C ALA A 380 -14.72 2.41 -31.71
N ILE A 381 -14.43 1.24 -31.12
CA ILE A 381 -14.06 0.02 -31.85
C ILE A 381 -15.17 -0.37 -32.84
N ARG A 382 -16.42 -0.47 -32.36
CA ARG A 382 -17.56 -0.87 -33.20
C ARG A 382 -17.77 0.07 -34.38
N LYS A 383 -17.61 1.40 -34.20
CA LYS A 383 -17.70 2.39 -35.29
C LYS A 383 -16.64 2.14 -36.39
N ILE A 384 -15.41 1.78 -35.98
CA ILE A 384 -14.33 1.52 -36.96
C ILE A 384 -14.62 0.22 -37.70
N MET A 385 -14.97 -0.86 -37.02
CA MET A 385 -15.28 -2.16 -37.62
C MET A 385 -16.46 -2.08 -38.60
N ASN A 386 -17.53 -1.36 -38.27
CA ASN A 386 -18.68 -1.18 -39.17
C ASN A 386 -18.31 -0.36 -40.43
N LYS A 387 -17.46 0.67 -40.26
CA LYS A 387 -16.96 1.44 -41.44
C LYS A 387 -16.06 0.59 -42.36
N GLY A 388 -15.28 -0.32 -41.78
CA GLY A 388 -14.44 -1.25 -42.55
C GLY A 388 -15.28 -2.28 -43.31
N ALA A 389 -16.31 -2.83 -42.66
CA ALA A 389 -17.24 -3.76 -43.33
C ALA A 389 -18.01 -3.11 -44.49
N ALA A 390 -18.47 -1.85 -44.30
CA ALA A 390 -19.19 -1.12 -45.34
C ALA A 390 -18.32 -0.80 -46.59
N LYS A 391 -16.98 -0.67 -46.42
CA LYS A 391 -16.03 -0.46 -47.54
C LYS A 391 -15.66 -1.74 -48.28
N GLN A 392 -15.95 -2.93 -47.74
CA GLN A 392 -15.67 -4.22 -48.38
C GLN A 392 -16.88 -4.75 -49.18
N VAL A 393 -18.06 -4.18 -49.03
CA VAL A 393 -19.32 -4.58 -49.68
C VAL A 393 -19.73 -3.60 -50.81
N GLY A 394 -19.06 -2.50 -50.97
CA GLY A 394 -19.22 -1.54 -52.08
C GLY A 394 -17.98 -1.51 -52.96
#